data_230256928779495cbff0b56c4c5d7ac0
#
_entry.id   230256928779495cbff0b56c4c5d7ac0
#
_cell.length_a   1.000
_cell.length_b   1.000
_cell.length_c   1.000
_cell.angle_alpha   90.00
_cell.angle_beta   90.00
_cell.angle_gamma   90.00
#
_symmetry.space_group_name_H-M   'P 1'
#
loop_
_entity.id
_entity.type
_entity.pdbx_description
1 polymer ?
#
loop_
_entity_poly.entity_id
_entity_poly.type
_entity_poly.pdbx_seq_one_letter_code
_entity_poly.pdbx_strand_id
1 'polypeptide(L)'
;MNREQLYKKIDSFNDELINLRRHIHAHPELSGLENQTAILISGYLKNIGWNVTESIGGTGVIADFGPLDKGIIGLRVDMDALPIFEETKLSFSSKVDGVMHACGHDLHISCLLYTSPSPRD
;
A
#
# COMPACT_ATOMS: atom_id res chain seq x y z
N MET A 1 4.40 8.62 24.69
CA MET A 1 5.52 7.94 23.99
C MET A 1 6.63 8.95 23.72
N ASN A 2 7.83 8.67 24.17
CA ASN A 2 8.97 9.55 23.89
C ASN A 2 9.57 9.24 22.50
N ARG A 3 10.50 10.11 22.02
CA ARG A 3 11.08 10.02 20.68
C ARG A 3 11.83 8.68 20.44
N GLU A 4 12.52 8.19 21.44
CA GLU A 4 13.27 6.91 21.34
C GLU A 4 12.33 5.70 21.24
N GLN A 5 11.25 5.71 21.99
CA GLN A 5 10.21 4.68 21.91
C GLN A 5 9.52 4.69 20.55
N LEU A 6 9.29 5.89 19.98
CA LEU A 6 8.74 6.04 18.64
C LEU A 6 9.66 5.43 17.57
N TYR A 7 10.96 5.73 17.62
CA TYR A 7 11.91 5.15 16.67
C TYR A 7 12.00 3.62 16.79
N LYS A 8 12.07 3.07 18.00
CA LYS A 8 12.06 1.62 18.20
C LYS A 8 10.79 0.97 17.65
N LYS A 9 9.64 1.63 17.78
CA LYS A 9 8.38 1.15 17.21
C LYS A 9 8.42 1.18 15.68
N ILE A 10 8.92 2.26 15.08
CA ILE A 10 9.10 2.36 13.62
C ILE A 10 10.04 1.26 13.13
N ASP A 11 11.18 1.07 13.77
CA ASP A 11 12.16 0.05 13.40
C ASP A 11 11.59 -1.37 13.49
N SER A 12 10.73 -1.66 14.47
CA SER A 12 10.11 -2.99 14.61
C SER A 12 9.18 -3.35 13.45
N PHE A 13 8.75 -2.38 12.69
CA PHE A 13 7.87 -2.56 11.54
C PHE A 13 8.57 -2.54 10.18
N ASN A 14 9.84 -2.20 10.17
CA ASN A 14 10.59 -2.00 8.94
C ASN A 14 10.57 -3.22 8.01
N ASP A 15 10.70 -4.42 8.58
CA ASP A 15 10.68 -5.66 7.79
C ASP A 15 9.32 -5.93 7.15
N GLU A 16 8.22 -5.65 7.86
CA GLU A 16 6.87 -5.78 7.31
C GLU A 16 6.65 -4.81 6.15
N LEU A 17 7.05 -3.55 6.32
CA LEU A 17 6.98 -2.52 5.29
C LEU A 17 7.77 -2.91 4.03
N ILE A 18 9.01 -3.37 4.22
CA ILE A 18 9.88 -3.80 3.12
C ILE A 18 9.27 -5.01 2.40
N ASN A 19 8.75 -5.98 3.14
CA ASN A 19 8.14 -7.17 2.55
C ASN A 19 6.87 -6.83 1.77
N LEU A 20 6.02 -5.97 2.30
CA LEU A 20 4.82 -5.48 1.61
C LEU A 20 5.19 -4.78 0.30
N ARG A 21 6.12 -3.84 0.36
CA ARG A 21 6.60 -3.12 -0.83
C ARG A 21 7.17 -4.07 -1.87
N ARG A 22 8.02 -5.02 -1.48
CA ARG A 22 8.63 -6.01 -2.39
C ARG A 22 7.60 -6.95 -2.99
N HIS A 23 6.57 -7.31 -2.22
CA HIS A 23 5.46 -8.12 -2.73
C HIS A 23 4.69 -7.39 -3.83
N ILE A 24 4.30 -6.13 -3.60
CA ILE A 24 3.61 -5.30 -4.59
C ILE A 24 4.49 -5.11 -5.83
N HIS A 25 5.77 -4.80 -5.64
CA HIS A 25 6.74 -4.61 -6.72
C HIS A 25 6.87 -5.84 -7.62
N ALA A 26 6.89 -7.02 -7.02
CA ALA A 26 7.03 -8.28 -7.76
C ALA A 26 5.74 -8.70 -8.51
N HIS A 27 4.59 -8.13 -8.15
CA HIS A 27 3.28 -8.47 -8.74
C HIS A 27 2.58 -7.21 -9.26
N PRO A 28 3.19 -6.48 -10.21
CA PRO A 28 2.64 -5.23 -10.71
C PRO A 28 1.42 -5.46 -11.60
N GLU A 29 0.45 -4.55 -11.52
CA GLU A 29 -0.74 -4.55 -12.36
C GLU A 29 -0.89 -3.21 -13.06
N LEU A 30 -1.31 -3.22 -14.33
CA LEU A 30 -1.53 -2.01 -15.12
C LEU A 30 -2.77 -1.25 -14.67
N SER A 31 -2.85 0.04 -15.03
CA SER A 31 -3.99 0.91 -14.74
C SER A 31 -5.31 0.30 -15.22
N GLY A 32 -6.29 0.25 -14.32
CA GLY A 32 -7.60 -0.36 -14.52
C GLY A 32 -7.64 -1.89 -14.38
N LEU A 33 -6.51 -2.53 -14.10
CA LEU A 33 -6.37 -3.98 -13.91
C LEU A 33 -5.83 -4.35 -12.52
N GLU A 34 -5.76 -3.42 -11.57
CA GLU A 34 -5.12 -3.54 -10.25
C GLU A 34 -5.96 -4.36 -9.26
N ASN A 35 -6.49 -5.52 -9.71
CA ASN A 35 -7.42 -6.32 -8.91
C ASN A 35 -6.77 -6.96 -7.68
N GLN A 36 -5.60 -7.57 -7.84
CA GLN A 36 -4.90 -8.22 -6.74
C GLN A 36 -4.32 -7.20 -5.76
N THR A 37 -3.82 -6.08 -6.28
CA THR A 37 -3.34 -4.96 -5.48
C THR A 37 -4.47 -4.37 -4.63
N ALA A 38 -5.66 -4.16 -5.22
CA ALA A 38 -6.84 -3.69 -4.49
C ALA A 38 -7.28 -4.66 -3.40
N ILE A 39 -7.31 -5.97 -3.67
CA ILE A 39 -7.63 -7.01 -2.67
C ILE A 39 -6.62 -6.98 -1.51
N LEU A 40 -5.34 -6.88 -1.81
CA LEU A 40 -4.28 -6.81 -0.81
C LEU A 40 -4.45 -5.60 0.12
N ILE A 41 -4.66 -4.41 -0.47
CA ILE A 41 -4.86 -3.16 0.26
C ILE A 41 -6.12 -3.23 1.13
N SER A 42 -7.24 -3.68 0.56
CA SER A 42 -8.51 -3.85 1.27
C SER A 42 -8.37 -4.79 2.46
N GLY A 43 -7.71 -5.93 2.26
CA GLY A 43 -7.46 -6.90 3.32
C GLY A 43 -6.63 -6.32 4.45
N TYR A 44 -5.58 -5.58 4.11
CA TYR A 44 -4.74 -4.90 5.10
C TYR A 44 -5.54 -3.89 5.94
N LEU A 45 -6.28 -3.01 5.29
CA LEU A 45 -7.07 -1.97 5.95
C LEU A 45 -8.19 -2.55 6.82
N LYS A 46 -8.89 -3.59 6.35
CA LYS A 46 -9.90 -4.32 7.14
C LYS A 46 -9.28 -4.95 8.40
N ASN A 47 -8.10 -5.55 8.27
CA ASN A 47 -7.41 -6.19 9.40
C ASN A 47 -6.99 -5.20 10.50
N ILE A 48 -6.74 -3.96 10.16
CA ILE A 48 -6.44 -2.89 11.13
C ILE A 48 -7.69 -2.09 11.56
N GLY A 49 -8.88 -2.58 11.23
CA GLY A 49 -10.15 -2.06 11.73
C GLY A 49 -10.76 -0.87 10.98
N TRP A 50 -10.33 -0.62 9.74
CA TRP A 50 -10.92 0.43 8.90
C TRP A 50 -12.21 -0.04 8.24
N ASN A 51 -13.12 0.88 7.99
CA ASN A 51 -14.31 0.64 7.17
C ASN A 51 -13.93 0.80 5.69
N VAL A 52 -13.98 -0.28 4.93
CA VAL A 52 -13.45 -0.35 3.56
C VAL A 52 -14.56 -0.52 2.55
N THR A 53 -14.56 0.31 1.51
CA THR A 53 -15.40 0.21 0.32
C THR A 53 -14.53 -0.08 -0.89
N GLU A 54 -14.85 -1.17 -1.59
CA GLU A 54 -14.10 -1.67 -2.75
C GLU A 54 -14.78 -1.30 -4.08
N SER A 55 -14.06 -1.51 -5.17
CA SER A 55 -14.55 -1.35 -6.55
C SER A 55 -15.04 0.06 -6.89
N ILE A 56 -14.46 1.07 -6.28
CA ILE A 56 -14.76 2.46 -6.60
C ILE A 56 -14.11 2.82 -7.95
N GLY A 57 -14.93 3.16 -8.92
CA GLY A 57 -14.44 3.49 -10.26
C GLY A 57 -13.73 2.34 -10.98
N GLY A 58 -14.00 1.10 -10.59
CA GLY A 58 -13.34 -0.11 -11.09
C GLY A 58 -12.55 -0.82 -10.00
N THR A 59 -11.27 -0.56 -9.86
CA THR A 59 -10.37 -1.21 -8.88
C THR A 59 -10.13 -0.38 -7.62
N GLY A 60 -10.63 0.86 -7.56
CA GLY A 60 -10.36 1.79 -6.45
C GLY A 60 -10.86 1.29 -5.09
N VAL A 61 -10.14 1.65 -4.04
CA VAL A 61 -10.45 1.35 -2.64
C VAL A 61 -10.56 2.64 -1.85
N ILE A 62 -11.65 2.80 -1.11
CA ILE A 62 -11.81 3.88 -0.12
C ILE A 62 -11.89 3.25 1.25
N ALA A 63 -11.20 3.83 2.21
CA ALA A 63 -11.27 3.39 3.59
C ALA A 63 -11.39 4.58 4.54
N ASP A 64 -12.28 4.46 5.50
CA ASP A 64 -12.58 5.48 6.51
C ASP A 64 -12.20 4.97 7.90
N PHE A 65 -11.64 5.87 8.70
CA PHE A 65 -11.31 5.59 10.10
C PHE A 65 -11.64 6.79 11.00
N GLY A 66 -12.25 6.52 12.14
CA GLY A 66 -12.61 7.51 13.14
C GLY A 66 -13.93 8.24 12.87
N PRO A 67 -14.28 9.22 13.70
CA PRO A 67 -15.54 9.96 13.59
C PRO A 67 -15.51 10.98 12.46
N LEU A 68 -16.49 10.93 11.59
CA LEU A 68 -16.59 11.80 10.41
C LEU A 68 -17.11 13.23 10.72
N ASP A 69 -17.58 13.47 11.92
CA ASP A 69 -18.15 14.76 12.37
C ASP A 69 -17.09 15.79 12.80
N LYS A 70 -15.83 15.40 12.92
CA LYS A 70 -14.72 16.26 13.39
C LYS A 70 -13.80 16.79 12.28
N GLY A 71 -14.25 16.69 11.05
CA GLY A 71 -13.44 17.00 9.88
C GLY A 71 -12.76 15.76 9.29
N ILE A 72 -12.43 15.81 8.00
CA ILE A 72 -11.88 14.68 7.26
C ILE A 72 -10.55 15.12 6.65
N ILE A 73 -9.53 14.29 6.81
CA ILE A 73 -8.26 14.40 6.06
C ILE A 73 -8.25 13.25 5.06
N GLY A 74 -8.17 13.58 3.77
CA GLY A 74 -8.02 12.60 2.69
C GLY A 74 -6.56 12.40 2.32
N LEU A 75 -6.14 11.14 2.24
CA LEU A 75 -4.86 10.73 1.69
C LEU A 75 -5.13 9.89 0.44
N ARG A 76 -4.36 10.12 -0.62
CA ARG A 76 -4.49 9.37 -1.87
C ARG A 76 -3.16 8.79 -2.29
N VAL A 77 -3.21 7.57 -2.82
CA VAL A 77 -2.10 6.93 -3.50
C VAL A 77 -2.62 6.17 -4.72
N ASP A 78 -1.83 6.16 -5.80
CA ASP A 78 -2.13 5.38 -6.99
C ASP A 78 -1.59 3.95 -6.84
N MET A 79 -2.22 2.97 -7.52
CA MET A 79 -1.92 1.55 -7.37
C MET A 79 -1.27 0.93 -8.61
N ASP A 80 -1.34 1.62 -9.74
CA ASP A 80 -0.95 1.10 -11.04
C ASP A 80 0.57 1.04 -11.25
N ALA A 81 0.96 0.07 -12.04
CA ALA A 81 2.29 -0.06 -12.62
C ALA A 81 2.31 0.41 -14.08
N LEU A 82 3.49 0.44 -14.68
CA LEU A 82 3.71 0.91 -16.05
C LEU A 82 4.07 -0.25 -16.99
N PRO A 83 3.76 -0.13 -18.29
CA PRO A 83 4.13 -1.12 -19.31
C PRO A 83 5.62 -0.96 -19.69
N ILE A 84 6.49 -1.30 -18.76
CA ILE A 84 7.95 -1.16 -18.87
C ILE A 84 8.61 -2.47 -18.44
N PHE A 85 9.61 -2.93 -19.21
CA PHE A 85 10.44 -4.06 -18.81
C PHE A 85 11.37 -3.67 -17.67
N GLU A 86 11.38 -4.47 -16.63
CA GLU A 86 12.29 -4.27 -15.51
C GLU A 86 13.67 -4.88 -15.80
N GLU A 87 14.71 -4.06 -15.71
CA GLU A 87 16.12 -4.46 -15.94
C GLU A 87 16.95 -4.51 -14.64
N THR A 88 16.33 -4.34 -13.46
CA THR A 88 17.06 -4.20 -12.19
C THR A 88 17.73 -5.49 -11.73
N LYS A 89 17.24 -6.66 -12.11
CA LYS A 89 17.74 -8.01 -11.70
C LYS A 89 17.74 -8.21 -10.18
N LEU A 90 16.88 -7.52 -9.46
CA LEU A 90 16.71 -7.67 -8.01
C LEU A 90 15.96 -8.98 -7.70
N SER A 91 16.16 -9.51 -6.50
CA SER A 91 15.47 -10.73 -6.04
C SER A 91 13.94 -10.58 -5.97
N PHE A 92 13.44 -9.36 -5.94
CA PHE A 92 12.02 -9.00 -5.92
C PHE A 92 11.58 -8.26 -7.19
N SER A 93 12.33 -8.35 -8.29
CA SER A 93 11.93 -7.79 -9.58
C SER A 93 10.56 -8.31 -10.01
N SER A 94 9.91 -7.56 -10.89
CA SER A 94 8.62 -7.92 -11.47
C SER A 94 8.60 -9.36 -11.98
N LYS A 95 7.54 -10.09 -11.63
CA LYS A 95 7.23 -11.42 -12.17
C LYS A 95 6.28 -11.37 -13.37
N VAL A 96 5.89 -10.17 -13.77
CA VAL A 96 5.01 -9.92 -14.91
C VAL A 96 5.84 -9.29 -16.02
N ASP A 97 6.01 -10.02 -17.10
CA ASP A 97 6.82 -9.58 -18.23
C ASP A 97 6.27 -8.29 -18.85
N GLY A 98 7.14 -7.31 -19.06
CA GLY A 98 6.77 -6.02 -19.64
C GLY A 98 5.96 -5.10 -18.71
N VAL A 99 5.85 -5.39 -17.42
CA VAL A 99 5.15 -4.53 -16.45
C VAL A 99 6.04 -4.31 -15.23
N MET A 100 6.17 -3.06 -14.78
CA MET A 100 7.00 -2.69 -13.64
C MET A 100 6.42 -1.52 -12.86
N HIS A 101 6.57 -1.55 -11.53
CA HIS A 101 6.35 -0.38 -10.68
C HIS A 101 7.52 0.63 -10.82
N ALA A 102 7.61 1.28 -11.97
CA ALA A 102 8.69 2.21 -12.27
C ALA A 102 8.43 3.65 -11.78
N CYS A 103 7.20 3.96 -11.32
CA CYS A 103 6.83 5.27 -10.78
C CYS A 103 6.93 5.33 -9.24
N GLY A 104 7.07 4.18 -8.56
CA GLY A 104 7.18 4.10 -7.10
C GLY A 104 5.84 4.02 -6.37
N HIS A 105 4.74 3.70 -7.05
CA HIS A 105 3.44 3.53 -6.41
C HIS A 105 3.43 2.40 -5.37
N ASP A 106 4.20 1.34 -5.59
CA ASP A 106 4.46 0.26 -4.63
C ASP A 106 5.01 0.76 -3.29
N LEU A 107 5.94 1.72 -3.34
CA LEU A 107 6.49 2.36 -2.16
C LEU A 107 5.46 3.28 -1.48
N HIS A 108 4.75 4.10 -2.26
CA HIS A 108 3.72 5.00 -1.74
C HIS A 108 2.59 4.24 -1.05
N ILE A 109 2.08 3.14 -1.64
CA ILE A 109 1.08 2.26 -1.03
C ILE A 109 1.59 1.75 0.32
N SER A 110 2.78 1.18 0.34
CA SER A 110 3.35 0.58 1.54
C SER A 110 3.53 1.61 2.65
N CYS A 111 4.05 2.80 2.34
CA CYS A 111 4.19 3.88 3.30
C CYS A 111 2.83 4.37 3.83
N LEU A 112 1.82 4.54 2.96
CA LEU A 112 0.51 4.99 3.37
C LEU A 112 -0.19 3.98 4.29
N LEU A 113 -0.20 2.71 3.92
CA LEU A 113 -0.79 1.65 4.74
C LEU A 113 -0.12 1.56 6.11
N TYR A 114 1.17 1.80 6.13
CA TYR A 114 1.97 1.68 7.34
C TYR A 114 1.78 2.83 8.32
N THR A 115 1.62 4.05 7.80
CA THR A 115 1.35 5.25 8.58
C THR A 115 -0.13 5.42 8.94
N SER A 116 -1.00 4.54 8.43
CA SER A 116 -2.43 4.57 8.74
C SER A 116 -2.68 4.24 10.21
N PRO A 117 -3.49 5.05 10.93
CA PRO A 117 -3.83 4.79 12.32
C PRO A 117 -4.48 3.41 12.48
N SER A 118 -4.14 2.70 13.54
CA SER A 118 -4.68 1.37 13.81
C SER A 118 -4.76 1.09 15.31
N PRO A 119 -5.51 0.06 15.74
CA PRO A 119 -5.49 -0.40 17.12
C PRO A 119 -4.12 -0.87 17.63
N ARG A 120 -3.13 -0.97 16.75
CA ARG A 120 -1.73 -1.26 17.11
C ARG A 120 -1.04 -0.07 17.78
N ASP A 121 -1.60 1.11 17.66
CA ASP A 121 -1.06 2.36 18.21
C ASP A 121 -1.62 2.67 19.59
#